data_753853a152bf67a463e296fa458990e6
#
_entry.id   753853a152bf67a463e296fa458990e6
#
_cell.length_a   1.000
_cell.length_b   1.000
_cell.length_c   1.000
_cell.angle_alpha   90.00
_cell.angle_beta   90.00
_cell.angle_gamma   90.00
#
_symmetry.space_group_name_H-M   'P 1'
#
loop_
_entity.id
_entity.type
_entity.pdbx_description
1 polymer ?
#
loop_
_entity_poly.entity_id
_entity_poly.type
_entity_poly.pdbx_seq_one_letter_code
_entity_poly.pdbx_strand_id
1 'polypeptide(L)'
;MQKIRKAIIPAAGFGTRFLPATKAMPKEMLPIVDKPTIQYIAEEILESGIDQILIISGHAKRAIEDHFDSSPELESHLYEHGKISVLKEIRKISSIKIHYVRQQYMRAVSYTHLTLPTNSRV
;
A
#
# COMPACT_ATOMS: atom_id res chain seq x y z
N MET A 1 16.48 -23.75 -6.97
CA MET A 1 15.25 -23.03 -7.37
C MET A 1 15.24 -21.66 -6.74
N GLN A 2 15.03 -20.65 -7.53
CA GLN A 2 14.95 -19.30 -7.00
C GLN A 2 13.55 -19.03 -6.47
N LYS A 3 13.53 -18.40 -5.32
CA LYS A 3 12.28 -18.03 -4.67
C LYS A 3 11.94 -16.58 -5.03
N ILE A 4 10.68 -16.33 -5.35
CA ILE A 4 10.21 -14.98 -5.60
C ILE A 4 10.17 -14.25 -4.26
N ARG A 5 10.84 -13.11 -4.17
CA ARG A 5 10.97 -12.37 -2.92
C ARG A 5 10.44 -10.94 -3.00
N LYS A 6 10.12 -10.47 -4.20
CA LYS A 6 9.68 -9.08 -4.40
C LYS A 6 8.37 -9.04 -5.13
N ALA A 7 7.51 -8.12 -4.75
CA ALA A 7 6.26 -7.85 -5.44
C ALA A 7 6.14 -6.36 -5.70
N ILE A 8 5.50 -6.01 -6.80
CA ILE A 8 5.28 -4.62 -7.18
C ILE A 8 3.77 -4.38 -7.24
N ILE A 9 3.31 -3.35 -6.53
CA ILE A 9 1.91 -2.96 -6.54
C ILE A 9 1.78 -1.61 -7.24
N PRO A 10 1.16 -1.57 -8.42
CA PRO A 10 0.90 -0.29 -9.09
C PRO A 10 -0.32 0.38 -8.45
N ALA A 11 -0.14 1.57 -7.94
CA ALA A 11 -1.18 2.29 -7.22
C ALA A 11 -1.21 3.77 -7.62
N ALA A 12 -0.93 4.06 -8.89
CA ALA A 12 -0.75 5.43 -9.35
C ALA A 12 -1.97 6.01 -10.08
N GLY A 13 -3.03 5.25 -10.29
CA GLY A 13 -4.21 5.72 -11.00
C GLY A 13 -5.07 6.69 -10.20
N PHE A 14 -5.97 7.40 -10.87
CA PHE A 14 -6.86 8.35 -10.21
C PHE A 14 -8.10 7.71 -9.57
N GLY A 15 -8.41 6.46 -9.90
CA GLY A 15 -9.58 5.79 -9.35
C GLY A 15 -10.90 6.42 -9.79
N THR A 16 -11.00 6.81 -11.06
CA THR A 16 -12.16 7.57 -11.55
C THR A 16 -13.48 6.84 -11.39
N ARG A 17 -13.46 5.52 -11.35
CA ARG A 17 -14.70 4.74 -11.15
C ARG A 17 -15.33 4.96 -9.79
N PHE A 18 -14.58 5.43 -8.83
CA PHE A 18 -15.03 5.58 -7.45
C PHE A 18 -15.15 7.03 -7.02
N LEU A 19 -15.12 7.96 -7.97
CA LEU A 19 -15.33 9.36 -7.64
C LEU A 19 -16.76 9.58 -7.14
N PRO A 20 -16.99 10.49 -6.19
CA PRO A 20 -16.00 11.40 -5.61
C PRO A 20 -15.18 10.83 -4.44
N ALA A 21 -15.40 9.59 -4.05
CA ALA A 21 -14.69 9.00 -2.90
C ALA A 21 -13.17 9.05 -3.05
N THR A 22 -12.67 8.93 -4.29
CA THR A 22 -11.24 8.90 -4.56
C THR A 22 -10.65 10.26 -4.90
N LYS A 23 -11.38 11.34 -4.68
CA LYS A 23 -10.88 12.67 -5.00
C LYS A 23 -9.61 13.00 -4.23
N ALA A 24 -9.59 12.71 -2.95
CA ALA A 24 -8.44 12.98 -2.08
C ALA A 24 -7.87 11.70 -1.45
N MET A 25 -8.34 10.55 -1.89
CA MET A 25 -7.94 9.27 -1.34
C MET A 25 -7.75 8.28 -2.48
N PRO A 26 -6.61 7.55 -2.52
CA PRO A 26 -6.42 6.55 -3.57
C PRO A 26 -7.45 5.42 -3.43
N LYS A 27 -7.84 4.84 -4.57
CA LYS A 27 -8.81 3.74 -4.56
C LYS A 27 -8.32 2.55 -3.73
N GLU A 28 -7.01 2.38 -3.62
CA GLU A 28 -6.40 1.32 -2.85
C GLU A 28 -6.65 1.47 -1.35
N MET A 29 -7.04 2.65 -0.91
CA MET A 29 -7.38 2.91 0.49
C MET A 29 -8.85 2.77 0.78
N LEU A 30 -9.68 2.50 -0.22
CA LEU A 30 -11.10 2.25 0.03
C LEU A 30 -11.27 0.99 0.86
N PRO A 31 -12.04 1.05 1.93
CA PRO A 31 -12.13 -0.07 2.85
C PRO A 31 -13.02 -1.19 2.33
N ILE A 32 -12.64 -2.41 2.68
CA ILE A 32 -13.52 -3.56 2.59
C ILE A 32 -13.79 -3.95 4.04
N VAL A 33 -14.98 -3.64 4.52
CA VAL A 33 -15.38 -3.73 5.91
C VAL A 33 -14.57 -2.74 6.77
N ASP A 34 -13.41 -3.14 7.28
CA ASP A 34 -12.61 -2.30 8.19
C ASP A 34 -11.16 -2.16 7.77
N LYS A 35 -10.76 -2.77 6.65
CA LYS A 35 -9.39 -2.69 6.18
C LYS A 35 -9.34 -2.08 4.78
N PRO A 36 -8.35 -1.21 4.51
CA PRO A 36 -8.15 -0.75 3.14
C PRO A 36 -7.81 -1.90 2.21
N THR A 37 -8.25 -1.79 0.97
CA THR A 37 -8.01 -2.82 -0.04
C THR A 37 -6.52 -3.17 -0.16
N ILE A 38 -5.65 -2.17 -0.10
CA ILE A 38 -4.21 -2.40 -0.25
C ILE A 38 -3.65 -3.24 0.89
N GLN A 39 -4.25 -3.19 2.07
CA GLN A 39 -3.80 -4.02 3.18
C GLN A 39 -4.05 -5.49 2.91
N TYR A 40 -5.21 -5.82 2.34
CA TYR A 40 -5.51 -7.21 1.97
C TYR A 40 -4.49 -7.73 0.95
N ILE A 41 -4.15 -6.89 -0.03
CA ILE A 41 -3.17 -7.27 -1.05
C ILE A 41 -1.80 -7.50 -0.41
N ALA A 42 -1.38 -6.62 0.48
CA ALA A 42 -0.08 -6.75 1.14
C ALA A 42 -0.03 -8.01 2.01
N GLU A 43 -1.11 -8.29 2.74
CA GLU A 43 -1.18 -9.49 3.56
C GLU A 43 -1.10 -10.76 2.72
N GLU A 44 -1.79 -10.78 1.59
CA GLU A 44 -1.77 -11.93 0.69
C GLU A 44 -0.38 -12.15 0.11
N ILE A 45 0.31 -11.06 -0.25
CA ILE A 45 1.68 -11.15 -0.76
C ILE A 45 2.60 -11.76 0.30
N LEU A 46 2.49 -11.31 1.54
CA LEU A 46 3.31 -11.84 2.63
C LEU A 46 3.02 -13.31 2.90
N GLU A 47 1.77 -13.70 2.83
CA GLU A 47 1.40 -15.11 3.03
C GLU A 47 1.94 -16.01 1.93
N SER A 48 2.21 -15.44 0.77
CA SER A 48 2.82 -16.18 -0.35
C SER A 48 4.33 -16.36 -0.19
N GLY A 49 4.91 -15.85 0.89
CA GLY A 49 6.34 -15.98 1.13
C GLY A 49 7.18 -14.87 0.53
N ILE A 50 6.55 -13.83 0.01
CA ILE A 50 7.24 -12.66 -0.54
C ILE A 50 7.49 -11.70 0.60
N ASP A 51 8.72 -11.24 0.76
CA ASP A 51 9.11 -10.42 1.90
C ASP A 51 9.41 -8.96 1.55
N GLN A 52 9.36 -8.59 0.28
CA GLN A 52 9.61 -7.21 -0.13
C GLN A 52 8.50 -6.74 -1.05
N ILE A 53 7.96 -5.57 -0.74
CA ILE A 53 6.87 -4.97 -1.51
C ILE A 53 7.31 -3.59 -1.97
N LEU A 54 7.13 -3.32 -3.26
CA LEU A 54 7.35 -2.00 -3.85
C LEU A 54 6.01 -1.46 -4.32
N ILE A 55 5.64 -0.30 -3.85
CA ILE A 55 4.40 0.37 -4.27
C ILE A 55 4.75 1.54 -5.17
N ILE A 56 4.19 1.54 -6.37
CA ILE A 56 4.29 2.66 -7.30
C ILE A 56 3.06 3.52 -7.10
N SER A 57 3.25 4.71 -6.56
CA SER A 57 2.14 5.58 -6.21
C SER A 57 2.15 6.86 -7.04
N GLY A 58 0.98 7.50 -7.14
CA GLY A 58 0.82 8.77 -7.82
C GLY A 58 0.35 9.84 -6.84
N HIS A 59 -0.74 10.52 -7.19
CA HIS A 59 -1.33 11.48 -6.28
C HIS A 59 -1.84 10.77 -5.02
N ALA A 60 -1.94 11.52 -3.93
CA ALA A 60 -2.45 11.00 -2.65
C ALA A 60 -1.66 9.80 -2.11
N LYS A 61 -0.38 9.70 -2.45
CA LYS A 61 0.45 8.59 -1.97
C LYS A 61 0.60 8.60 -0.46
N ARG A 62 0.45 9.76 0.18
CA ARG A 62 0.63 9.88 1.62
C ARG A 62 -0.35 9.01 2.40
N ALA A 63 -1.57 8.86 1.91
CA ALA A 63 -2.55 8.02 2.58
C ALA A 63 -2.07 6.57 2.68
N ILE A 64 -1.45 6.06 1.62
CA ILE A 64 -0.92 4.69 1.61
C ILE A 64 0.28 4.59 2.54
N GLU A 65 1.21 5.53 2.46
CA GLU A 65 2.38 5.55 3.34
C GLU A 65 1.97 5.61 4.80
N ASP A 66 1.06 6.52 5.12
CA ASP A 66 0.61 6.69 6.50
C ASP A 66 -0.07 5.44 7.04
N HIS A 67 -0.77 4.71 6.18
CA HIS A 67 -1.44 3.49 6.63
C HIS A 67 -0.45 2.44 7.12
N PHE A 68 0.69 2.32 6.44
CA PHE A 68 1.69 1.30 6.80
C PHE A 68 2.76 1.79 7.76
N ASP A 69 2.82 3.09 8.02
CA ASP A 69 3.80 3.64 8.95
C ASP A 69 3.37 3.42 10.39
N SER A 70 4.35 3.37 11.27
CA SER A 70 4.05 3.30 12.70
C SER A 70 3.52 4.63 13.20
N SER A 71 2.64 4.56 14.19
CA SER A 71 2.08 5.74 14.83
C SER A 71 2.17 5.57 16.34
N PRO A 72 3.29 6.01 16.96
CA PRO A 72 3.47 5.83 18.40
C PRO A 72 2.36 6.46 19.24
N GLU A 73 1.83 7.58 18.80
CA GLU A 73 0.75 8.24 19.55
C GLU A 73 -0.52 7.39 19.57
N LEU A 74 -0.88 6.83 18.41
CA LEU A 74 -2.05 5.96 18.32
C LEU A 74 -1.83 4.69 19.14
N GLU A 75 -0.63 4.11 19.06
CA GLU A 75 -0.33 2.89 19.80
C GLU A 75 -0.41 3.12 21.31
N SER A 76 0.12 4.25 21.78
CA SER A 76 0.04 4.61 23.21
C SER A 76 -1.41 4.77 23.64
N HIS A 77 -2.22 5.42 22.82
CA HIS A 77 -3.64 5.61 23.11
C HIS A 77 -4.36 4.27 23.24
N LEU A 78 -4.11 3.37 22.30
CA LEU A 78 -4.74 2.04 22.31
C LEU A 78 -4.31 1.24 23.54
N TYR A 79 -3.06 1.31 23.89
CA TYR A 79 -2.53 0.63 25.06
C TYR A 79 -3.19 1.14 26.35
N GLU A 80 -3.25 2.46 26.51
CA GLU A 80 -3.84 3.08 27.69
C GLU A 80 -5.31 2.75 27.86
N HIS A 81 -6.03 2.54 26.77
CA HIS A 81 -7.46 2.24 26.79
C HIS A 81 -7.75 0.74 26.74
N GLY A 82 -6.74 -0.10 26.89
CA GLY A 82 -6.90 -1.54 26.95
C GLY A 82 -7.31 -2.20 25.65
N LYS A 83 -7.15 -1.51 24.53
CA LYS A 83 -7.54 -2.03 23.21
C LYS A 83 -6.41 -2.85 22.61
N ILE A 84 -6.08 -3.96 23.26
CA ILE A 84 -4.88 -4.73 22.94
C ILE A 84 -4.99 -5.46 21.61
N SER A 85 -6.16 -5.98 21.26
CA SER A 85 -6.30 -6.69 19.99
C SER A 85 -6.13 -5.76 18.80
N VAL A 86 -6.66 -4.55 18.88
CA VAL A 86 -6.50 -3.54 17.83
C VAL A 86 -5.03 -3.11 17.77
N LEU A 87 -4.40 -2.94 18.92
CA LEU A 87 -2.99 -2.55 18.99
C LEU A 87 -2.10 -3.58 18.30
N LYS A 88 -2.34 -4.86 18.53
CA LYS A 88 -1.56 -5.92 17.87
C LYS A 88 -1.72 -5.87 16.36
N GLU A 89 -2.93 -5.61 15.90
CA GLU A 89 -3.21 -5.50 14.47
C GLU A 89 -2.49 -4.32 13.85
N ILE A 90 -2.53 -3.16 14.51
CA ILE A 90 -1.84 -1.96 14.04
C ILE A 90 -0.32 -2.18 13.99
N ARG A 91 0.25 -2.82 14.99
CA ARG A 91 1.69 -3.13 15.01
C ARG A 91 2.07 -4.09 13.89
N LYS A 92 1.22 -5.05 13.60
CA LYS A 92 1.46 -6.00 12.51
C LYS A 92 1.51 -5.26 11.16
N ILE A 93 0.60 -4.33 10.94
CA ILE A 93 0.58 -3.52 9.72
C ILE A 93 1.87 -2.71 9.60
N SER A 94 2.29 -2.08 10.69
CA SER A 94 3.48 -1.22 10.69
C SER A 94 4.79 -2.01 10.52
N SER A 95 4.76 -3.32 10.72
CA SER A 95 5.97 -4.15 10.59
C SER A 95 6.23 -4.58 9.14
N ILE A 96 5.30 -4.34 8.24
CA ILE A 96 5.45 -4.74 6.84
C ILE A 96 6.48 -3.84 6.16
N LYS A 97 7.47 -4.45 5.49
CA LYS A 97 8.51 -3.71 4.79
C LYS A 97 8.03 -3.31 3.42
N ILE A 98 7.82 -2.02 3.23
CA ILE A 98 7.32 -1.48 1.97
C ILE A 98 8.23 -0.37 1.49
N HIS A 99 8.58 -0.40 0.21
CA HIS A 99 9.29 0.67 -0.45
C HIS A 99 8.35 1.39 -1.39
N TYR A 100 8.55 2.69 -1.56
CA TYR A 100 7.66 3.51 -2.36
C TYR A 100 8.44 4.17 -3.49
N VAL A 101 7.85 4.16 -4.67
CA VAL A 101 8.33 4.92 -5.82
C VAL A 101 7.19 5.77 -6.32
N ARG A 102 7.42 7.05 -6.48
CA ARG A 102 6.38 7.95 -6.95
C ARG A 102 6.43 8.08 -8.46
N GLN A 103 5.29 7.89 -9.10
CA GLN A 103 5.14 8.18 -10.51
C GLN A 103 4.84 9.66 -10.67
N GLN A 104 5.77 10.41 -11.24
CA GLN A 104 5.63 11.86 -11.35
C GLN A 104 4.56 12.28 -12.34
N TYR A 105 4.41 11.52 -13.41
CA TYR A 105 3.47 11.86 -14.46
C TYR A 105 2.41 10.77 -14.55
N MET A 106 1.14 11.18 -14.58
CA MET A 106 0.03 10.26 -14.69
C MET A 106 -0.16 9.88 -16.15
N ARG A 107 0.69 8.99 -16.64
CA ARG A 107 0.67 8.55 -18.02
C ARG A 107 0.06 7.17 -18.12
N ALA A 108 -0.32 6.81 -19.34
CA ALA A 108 -0.78 5.46 -19.60
C ALA A 108 0.31 4.45 -19.22
N VAL A 109 -0.10 3.31 -18.73
CA VAL A 109 0.84 2.26 -18.33
C VAL A 109 1.76 1.88 -19.49
N SER A 110 1.22 1.81 -20.71
CA SER A 110 2.02 1.48 -21.89
C SER A 110 3.14 2.47 -22.13
N TYR A 111 2.89 3.74 -21.90
CA TYR A 111 3.92 4.75 -22.04
C TYR A 111 5.01 4.57 -20.99
N THR A 112 4.60 4.41 -19.76
CA THR A 112 5.54 4.19 -18.66
C THR A 112 6.39 2.95 -18.94
N HIS A 113 5.77 1.94 -19.46
CA HIS A 113 6.45 0.71 -19.81
C HIS A 113 7.57 0.91 -20.83
N LEU A 114 7.35 1.81 -21.79
CA LEU A 114 8.36 2.08 -22.81
C LEU A 114 9.57 2.81 -22.25
N THR A 115 9.42 3.54 -21.16
CA THR A 115 10.52 4.31 -20.58
C THR A 115 11.30 3.59 -19.51
N LEU A 116 10.79 2.45 -19.05
CA LEU A 116 11.41 1.69 -17.97
C LEU A 116 12.23 0.52 -18.52
N PRO A 117 13.17 0.03 -17.74
CA PRO A 117 13.90 -1.20 -18.12
C PRO A 117 12.93 -2.36 -18.32
N THR A 118 13.41 -3.35 -19.05
CA THR A 118 12.56 -4.46 -19.45
C THR A 118 11.95 -5.26 -18.32
N ASN A 119 12.58 -5.27 -17.18
CA ASN A 119 12.09 -6.01 -16.04
C ASN A 119 11.02 -5.27 -15.23
N SER A 120 10.61 -4.12 -15.68
CA SER A 120 9.67 -3.28 -14.94
C SER A 120 8.22 -3.58 -15.25
N ARG A 121 7.95 -4.75 -15.70
CA ARG A 121 6.59 -5.16 -15.93
C ARG A 121 5.83 -5.28 -14.65
N VAL A 122 4.65 -4.80 -14.67
CA VAL A 122 3.83 -4.83 -13.49
C VAL A 122 2.45 -5.32 -13.86
#